data_2ce1b86aa1045aeea24bb5c25b284cde
#
_entry.id   2ce1b86aa1045aeea24bb5c25b284cde
#
_cell.length_a   1.000
_cell.length_b   1.000
_cell.length_c   1.000
_cell.angle_alpha   90.00
_cell.angle_beta   90.00
_cell.angle_gamma   90.00
#
_symmetry.space_group_name_H-M   'P 1'
#
loop_
_entity.id
_entity.type
_entity.pdbx_description
1 polymer ?
#
loop_
_entity_poly.entity_id
_entity_poly.type
_entity_poly.pdbx_seq_one_letter_code
_entity_poly.pdbx_strand_id
1 'polypeptide(L)'
;GNKAGEVLTEKYITVMGYAVLHLEKAKGTDSRMSAHIERTVHPKNADRTRTHLNRELVQFPEGVRNRTQAIAHRIETAGIRRKVGTNQVKAIRVLLTGSNKDMKQMEVDGQLDGWCNDSLQWLRETYGEQNLVSAVLHMDEKTPHIHATVIPIVTGERRKAKKEEQNGKKKYRKKSTQDVRLCADDVMARHKLKHYQDTYAQAMGKYGLQRGI
;
A
#
# COMPACT_ATOMS: atom_id res chain seq x y z
N GLY A 1 -62.41 20.14 4.29
CA GLY A 1 -61.16 20.42 3.67
C GLY A 1 -60.01 19.74 4.40
N ASN A 2 -59.57 18.58 3.88
CA ASN A 2 -58.39 17.88 4.39
C ASN A 2 -57.15 18.52 3.79
N LYS A 3 -56.32 19.12 4.62
CA LYS A 3 -54.93 19.41 4.24
C LYS A 3 -54.10 18.18 4.57
N ALA A 4 -53.68 17.48 3.52
CA ALA A 4 -52.69 16.44 3.61
C ALA A 4 -51.35 17.10 4.01
N GLY A 5 -50.76 16.62 5.11
CA GLY A 5 -49.44 17.08 5.54
C GLY A 5 -48.38 16.61 4.54
N GLU A 6 -47.67 17.57 3.96
CA GLU A 6 -46.43 17.30 3.26
C GLU A 6 -45.38 16.83 4.28
N VAL A 7 -45.06 15.55 4.21
CA VAL A 7 -43.87 15.01 4.88
C VAL A 7 -42.68 15.46 4.08
N LEU A 8 -41.99 16.50 4.56
CA LEU A 8 -40.67 16.89 4.09
C LEU A 8 -39.71 15.78 4.47
N THR A 9 -39.43 14.87 3.55
CA THR A 9 -38.29 13.98 3.64
C THR A 9 -37.04 14.84 3.44
N GLU A 10 -36.41 15.28 4.53
CA GLU A 10 -35.04 15.79 4.49
C GLU A 10 -34.17 14.71 3.89
N LYS A 11 -33.76 14.94 2.65
CA LYS A 11 -32.66 14.16 2.04
C LYS A 11 -31.40 14.48 2.84
N TYR A 12 -31.07 13.64 3.79
CA TYR A 12 -29.76 13.64 4.40
C TYR A 12 -28.77 13.30 3.29
N ILE A 13 -28.08 14.31 2.78
CA ILE A 13 -26.92 14.11 1.92
C ILE A 13 -25.83 13.56 2.83
N THR A 14 -25.71 12.24 2.84
CA THR A 14 -24.60 11.57 3.53
C THR A 14 -23.35 11.92 2.76
N VAL A 15 -22.54 12.84 3.30
CA VAL A 15 -21.21 13.14 2.72
C VAL A 15 -20.33 11.93 2.98
N MET A 16 -20.07 11.14 1.93
CA MET A 16 -19.16 10.00 2.00
C MET A 16 -17.72 10.49 2.05
N GLY A 17 -16.91 9.89 2.93
CA GLY A 17 -15.48 10.12 2.99
C GLY A 17 -14.73 9.38 1.88
N TYR A 18 -13.44 9.61 1.81
CA TYR A 18 -12.58 9.06 0.78
C TYR A 18 -11.72 7.92 1.30
N ALA A 19 -11.56 6.87 0.47
CA ALA A 19 -10.48 5.91 0.61
C ALA A 19 -9.16 6.57 0.17
N VAL A 20 -8.13 6.46 1.00
CA VAL A 20 -6.82 7.07 0.76
C VAL A 20 -5.78 5.97 0.54
N LEU A 21 -5.16 6.01 -0.62
CA LEU A 21 -4.08 5.13 -1.03
C LEU A 21 -2.94 5.97 -1.57
N HIS A 22 -1.75 5.81 -0.98
CA HIS A 22 -0.55 6.50 -1.44
C HIS A 22 0.62 5.53 -1.57
N LEU A 23 1.30 5.55 -2.72
CA LEU A 23 2.48 4.75 -3.00
C LEU A 23 3.70 5.65 -3.13
N GLU A 24 4.79 5.23 -2.54
CA GLU A 24 6.08 5.93 -2.61
C GLU A 24 7.23 4.93 -2.75
N LYS A 25 8.18 5.22 -3.63
CA LYS A 25 9.41 4.44 -3.76
C LYS A 25 10.31 4.67 -2.55
N ALA A 26 10.72 3.58 -1.91
CA ALA A 26 11.69 3.64 -0.83
C ALA A 26 13.11 3.70 -1.37
N LYS A 27 13.96 4.56 -0.80
CA LYS A 27 15.36 4.70 -1.18
C LYS A 27 16.28 3.92 -0.24
N GLY A 28 17.30 3.27 -0.79
CA GLY A 28 18.31 2.55 -0.03
C GLY A 28 17.71 1.44 0.83
N THR A 29 18.15 1.32 2.08
CA THR A 29 17.64 0.36 3.07
C THR A 29 16.31 0.76 3.69
N ASP A 30 15.93 2.02 3.53
CA ASP A 30 14.74 2.62 4.13
C ASP A 30 14.67 2.50 5.67
N SER A 31 15.84 2.47 6.31
CA SER A 31 15.97 2.23 7.75
C SER A 31 15.29 3.30 8.62
N ARG A 32 15.28 4.55 8.19
CA ARG A 32 14.58 5.63 8.88
C ARG A 32 13.07 5.40 8.92
N MET A 33 12.51 4.95 7.79
CA MET A 33 11.10 4.61 7.72
C MET A 33 10.80 3.37 8.56
N SER A 34 11.67 2.36 8.56
CA SER A 34 11.53 1.19 9.43
C SER A 34 11.48 1.62 10.90
N ALA A 35 12.39 2.48 11.33
CA ALA A 35 12.43 3.01 12.71
C ALA A 35 11.15 3.79 13.06
N HIS A 36 10.63 4.58 12.12
CA HIS A 36 9.39 5.32 12.26
C HIS A 36 8.17 4.39 12.37
N ILE A 37 8.06 3.43 11.47
CA ILE A 37 6.92 2.48 11.43
C ILE A 37 6.92 1.58 12.66
N GLU A 38 8.08 1.06 13.05
CA GLU A 38 8.24 0.11 14.15
C GLU A 38 8.38 0.81 15.52
N ARG A 39 8.33 2.13 15.54
CA ARG A 39 8.45 2.96 16.78
C ARG A 39 9.73 2.72 17.57
N THR A 40 10.83 2.37 16.91
CA THR A 40 12.16 2.42 17.51
C THR A 40 12.65 3.87 17.65
N VAL A 41 12.12 4.76 16.83
CA VAL A 41 12.19 6.22 16.99
C VAL A 41 10.75 6.73 17.11
N HIS A 42 10.46 7.48 18.18
CA HIS A 42 9.11 7.97 18.46
C HIS A 42 8.87 9.33 17.80
N PRO A 43 7.95 9.45 16.82
CA PRO A 43 7.67 10.73 16.17
C PRO A 43 6.90 11.67 17.11
N LYS A 44 7.11 12.98 16.93
CA LYS A 44 6.48 14.01 17.78
C LYS A 44 4.95 14.04 17.70
N ASN A 45 4.40 13.64 16.55
CA ASN A 45 2.96 13.63 16.30
C ASN A 45 2.25 12.36 16.77
N ALA A 46 2.99 11.40 17.31
CA ALA A 46 2.42 10.17 17.84
C ALA A 46 2.16 10.29 19.34
N ASP A 47 0.99 9.85 19.76
CA ASP A 47 0.59 9.78 21.17
C ASP A 47 1.18 8.53 21.82
N ARG A 48 2.18 8.70 22.68
CA ARG A 48 2.86 7.61 23.40
C ARG A 48 1.91 6.74 24.22
N THR A 49 0.81 7.31 24.71
CA THR A 49 -0.17 6.57 25.52
C THR A 49 -0.98 5.58 24.67
N ARG A 50 -0.96 5.75 23.35
CA ARG A 50 -1.69 4.91 22.39
C ARG A 50 -0.78 3.99 21.56
N THR A 51 0.53 4.11 21.65
CA THR A 51 1.48 3.32 20.83
C THR A 51 1.31 1.81 21.04
N HIS A 52 0.89 1.36 22.21
CA HIS A 52 0.58 -0.04 22.50
C HIS A 52 -0.62 -0.59 21.69
N LEU A 53 -1.42 0.26 21.07
CA LEU A 53 -2.53 -0.13 20.18
C LEU A 53 -2.07 -0.37 18.74
N ASN A 54 -0.84 0.01 18.39
CA ASN A 54 -0.26 -0.29 17.08
C ASN A 54 -0.10 -1.81 16.93
N ARG A 55 -0.33 -2.34 15.73
CA ARG A 55 -0.27 -3.77 15.48
C ARG A 55 0.49 -4.10 14.20
N GLU A 56 1.36 -5.09 14.28
CA GLU A 56 1.91 -5.75 13.09
C GLU A 56 0.85 -6.69 12.52
N LEU A 57 0.52 -6.52 11.24
CA LEU A 57 -0.55 -7.26 10.57
C LEU A 57 -0.03 -8.41 9.70
N VAL A 58 1.28 -8.44 9.43
CA VAL A 58 1.94 -9.48 8.64
C VAL A 58 2.95 -10.20 9.52
N GLN A 59 2.84 -11.52 9.56
CA GLN A 59 3.79 -12.36 10.27
C GLN A 59 5.09 -12.46 9.47
N PHE A 60 6.23 -12.21 10.13
CA PHE A 60 7.54 -12.40 9.52
C PHE A 60 7.90 -13.89 9.41
N PRO A 61 8.66 -14.27 8.36
CA PRO A 61 9.23 -15.61 8.27
C PRO A 61 10.17 -15.92 9.43
N GLU A 62 10.45 -17.20 9.65
CA GLU A 62 11.42 -17.63 10.66
C GLU A 62 12.79 -16.94 10.44
N GLY A 63 13.38 -16.42 11.51
CA GLY A 63 14.65 -15.72 11.48
C GLY A 63 14.58 -14.26 11.03
N VAL A 64 13.41 -13.77 10.60
CA VAL A 64 13.16 -12.38 10.25
C VAL A 64 12.51 -11.65 11.41
N ARG A 65 13.13 -10.57 11.90
CA ARG A 65 12.72 -9.90 13.13
C ARG A 65 12.11 -8.52 12.94
N ASN A 66 12.36 -7.89 11.78
CA ASN A 66 11.92 -6.52 11.52
C ASN A 66 11.71 -6.27 10.03
N ARG A 67 11.17 -5.11 9.72
CA ARG A 67 10.86 -4.68 8.35
C ARG A 67 12.10 -4.67 7.44
N THR A 68 13.23 -4.15 7.90
CA THR A 68 14.46 -4.08 7.10
C THR A 68 14.94 -5.48 6.72
N GLN A 69 14.91 -6.42 7.66
CA GLN A 69 15.24 -7.83 7.40
C GLN A 69 14.20 -8.50 6.49
N ALA A 70 12.92 -8.15 6.61
CA ALA A 70 11.87 -8.69 5.76
C ALA A 70 12.04 -8.27 4.30
N ILE A 71 12.44 -7.03 4.04
CA ILE A 71 12.77 -6.54 2.69
C ILE A 71 13.92 -7.36 2.11
N ALA A 72 15.03 -7.48 2.84
CA ALA A 72 16.20 -8.24 2.40
C ALA A 72 15.87 -9.72 2.15
N HIS A 73 15.15 -10.35 3.06
CA HIS A 73 14.73 -11.74 2.95
C HIS A 73 13.92 -12.01 1.67
N ARG A 74 12.93 -11.15 1.36
CA ARG A 74 12.12 -11.32 0.15
C ARG A 74 12.96 -11.23 -1.13
N ILE A 75 13.88 -10.28 -1.19
CA ILE A 75 14.77 -10.10 -2.36
C ILE A 75 15.69 -11.32 -2.51
N GLU A 76 16.27 -11.81 -1.43
CA GLU A 76 17.17 -12.97 -1.43
C GLU A 76 16.46 -14.26 -1.86
N THR A 77 15.19 -14.43 -1.46
CA THR A 77 14.41 -15.64 -1.74
C THR A 77 13.58 -15.58 -3.02
N ALA A 78 13.59 -14.45 -3.72
CA ALA A 78 12.75 -14.24 -4.90
C ALA A 78 13.19 -14.99 -6.15
N GLY A 79 14.43 -15.50 -6.19
CA GLY A 79 14.97 -16.14 -7.39
C GLY A 79 15.42 -15.16 -8.48
N ILE A 80 15.80 -13.95 -8.10
CA ILE A 80 16.34 -12.93 -9.01
C ILE A 80 17.74 -13.36 -9.43
N ARG A 81 17.97 -13.54 -10.74
CA ARG A 81 19.27 -13.93 -11.29
C ARG A 81 20.18 -12.74 -11.51
N ARG A 82 19.61 -11.60 -11.86
CA ARG A 82 20.37 -10.37 -12.11
C ARG A 82 20.78 -9.73 -10.79
N LYS A 83 22.03 -9.27 -10.69
CA LYS A 83 22.49 -8.51 -9.52
C LYS A 83 21.60 -7.27 -9.29
N VAL A 84 21.11 -7.13 -8.06
CA VAL A 84 20.38 -5.94 -7.63
C VAL A 84 21.37 -4.81 -7.37
N GLY A 85 21.22 -3.70 -8.09
CA GLY A 85 22.09 -2.53 -7.96
C GLY A 85 21.85 -1.75 -6.66
N THR A 86 22.86 -1.05 -6.20
CA THR A 86 22.78 -0.22 -4.97
C THR A 86 21.74 0.92 -5.09
N ASN A 87 21.57 1.45 -6.29
CA ASN A 87 20.61 2.54 -6.56
C ASN A 87 19.21 2.04 -6.97
N GLN A 88 19.01 0.74 -7.01
CA GLN A 88 17.75 0.15 -7.41
C GLN A 88 16.73 0.28 -6.26
N VAL A 89 15.49 0.66 -6.59
CA VAL A 89 14.40 0.70 -5.62
C VAL A 89 14.03 -0.71 -5.18
N LYS A 90 14.17 -1.00 -3.89
CA LYS A 90 13.97 -2.33 -3.31
C LYS A 90 12.60 -2.53 -2.69
N ALA A 91 11.94 -1.46 -2.33
CA ALA A 91 10.63 -1.52 -1.68
C ALA A 91 9.75 -0.35 -2.12
N ILE A 92 8.44 -0.56 -2.04
CA ILE A 92 7.42 0.45 -2.21
C ILE A 92 6.69 0.59 -0.87
N ARG A 93 6.59 1.81 -0.37
CA ARG A 93 5.77 2.14 0.78
C ARG A 93 4.34 2.32 0.31
N VAL A 94 3.39 1.68 0.95
CA VAL A 94 1.96 1.81 0.66
C VAL A 94 1.25 2.28 1.91
N LEU A 95 0.69 3.48 1.85
CA LEU A 95 -0.12 4.05 2.93
C LEU A 95 -1.59 3.83 2.61
N LEU A 96 -2.32 3.21 3.53
CA LEU A 96 -3.75 2.96 3.44
C LEU A 96 -4.47 3.64 4.60
N THR A 97 -5.46 4.44 4.31
CA THR A 97 -6.31 5.09 5.30
C THR A 97 -7.62 5.55 4.66
N GLY A 98 -8.31 6.41 5.33
CA GLY A 98 -9.52 7.08 4.85
C GLY A 98 -9.66 8.43 5.50
N SER A 99 -10.71 9.16 5.15
CA SER A 99 -11.04 10.44 5.77
C SER A 99 -11.11 10.29 7.30
N ASN A 100 -10.53 11.24 8.01
CA ASN A 100 -10.38 11.14 9.48
C ASN A 100 -11.67 10.82 10.22
N LYS A 101 -12.77 11.50 9.87
CA LYS A 101 -14.07 11.27 10.50
C LYS A 101 -14.54 9.83 10.34
N ASP A 102 -14.41 9.27 9.13
CA ASP A 102 -14.85 7.91 8.83
C ASP A 102 -13.97 6.86 9.49
N MET A 103 -12.64 7.07 9.51
CA MET A 103 -11.73 6.16 10.18
C MET A 103 -11.94 6.12 11.69
N LYS A 104 -12.21 7.27 12.31
CA LYS A 104 -12.56 7.34 13.74
C LYS A 104 -13.91 6.68 14.03
N GLN A 105 -14.88 6.83 13.14
CA GLN A 105 -16.18 6.19 13.28
C GLN A 105 -16.06 4.67 13.18
N MET A 106 -15.23 4.15 12.29
CA MET A 106 -14.91 2.70 12.21
C MET A 106 -14.33 2.17 13.52
N GLU A 107 -13.43 2.92 14.15
CA GLU A 107 -12.87 2.54 15.45
C GLU A 107 -13.96 2.42 16.52
N VAL A 108 -14.87 3.41 16.59
CA VAL A 108 -16.01 3.41 17.53
C VAL A 108 -16.99 2.27 17.23
N ASP A 109 -17.26 2.00 15.97
CA ASP A 109 -18.22 0.98 15.52
C ASP A 109 -17.67 -0.45 15.54
N GLY A 110 -16.42 -0.64 15.92
CA GLY A 110 -15.77 -1.96 15.95
C GLY A 110 -15.50 -2.54 14.56
N GLN A 111 -15.43 -1.73 13.50
CA GLN A 111 -15.19 -2.16 12.11
C GLN A 111 -13.72 -2.13 11.70
N LEU A 112 -12.84 -1.64 12.56
CA LEU A 112 -11.43 -1.42 12.19
C LEU A 112 -10.69 -2.72 11.86
N ASP A 113 -10.97 -3.81 12.57
CA ASP A 113 -10.38 -5.13 12.29
C ASP A 113 -10.80 -5.65 10.91
N GLY A 114 -12.07 -5.52 10.56
CA GLY A 114 -12.57 -5.86 9.22
C GLY A 114 -11.89 -5.03 8.13
N TRP A 115 -11.76 -3.74 8.35
CA TRP A 115 -11.07 -2.84 7.44
C TRP A 115 -9.58 -3.23 7.25
N CYS A 116 -8.89 -3.59 8.32
CA CYS A 116 -7.52 -4.10 8.25
C CYS A 116 -7.45 -5.39 7.43
N ASN A 117 -8.33 -6.35 7.68
CA ASN A 117 -8.35 -7.63 6.97
C ASN A 117 -8.63 -7.44 5.47
N ASP A 118 -9.59 -6.61 5.11
CA ASP A 118 -9.93 -6.32 3.72
C ASP A 118 -8.81 -5.52 3.02
N SER A 119 -8.14 -4.62 3.72
CA SER A 119 -6.97 -3.90 3.22
C SER A 119 -5.80 -4.85 2.95
N LEU A 120 -5.52 -5.79 3.84
CA LEU A 120 -4.49 -6.81 3.64
C LEU A 120 -4.83 -7.73 2.47
N GLN A 121 -6.07 -8.15 2.34
CA GLN A 121 -6.51 -8.97 1.22
C GLN A 121 -6.30 -8.24 -0.10
N TRP A 122 -6.69 -6.98 -0.19
CA TRP A 122 -6.47 -6.15 -1.38
C TRP A 122 -4.97 -6.04 -1.72
N LEU A 123 -4.12 -5.82 -0.73
CA LEU A 123 -2.66 -5.75 -0.91
C LEU A 123 -2.09 -7.07 -1.45
N ARG A 124 -2.52 -8.20 -0.90
CA ARG A 124 -2.07 -9.53 -1.33
C ARG A 124 -2.51 -9.86 -2.75
N GLU A 125 -3.75 -9.57 -3.08
CA GLU A 125 -4.31 -9.79 -4.43
C GLU A 125 -3.67 -8.87 -5.47
N THR A 126 -3.36 -7.63 -5.09
CA THR A 126 -2.83 -6.62 -6.00
C THR A 126 -1.34 -6.79 -6.29
N TYR A 127 -0.53 -7.07 -5.26
CA TYR A 127 0.93 -7.10 -5.37
C TYR A 127 1.54 -8.49 -5.26
N GLY A 128 0.77 -9.48 -4.85
CA GLY A 128 1.22 -10.83 -4.53
C GLY A 128 1.47 -11.01 -3.04
N GLU A 129 1.03 -12.13 -2.49
CA GLU A 129 1.12 -12.42 -1.06
C GLU A 129 2.56 -12.36 -0.54
N GLN A 130 3.50 -12.97 -1.27
CA GLN A 130 4.91 -13.00 -0.87
C GLN A 130 5.60 -11.64 -0.96
N ASN A 131 5.07 -10.73 -1.76
CA ASN A 131 5.61 -9.39 -1.93
C ASN A 131 5.17 -8.42 -0.83
N LEU A 132 4.11 -8.73 -0.10
CA LEU A 132 3.70 -7.99 1.08
C LEU A 132 4.51 -8.49 2.29
N VAL A 133 5.56 -7.78 2.63
CA VAL A 133 6.52 -8.22 3.65
C VAL A 133 6.30 -7.60 5.02
N SER A 134 5.59 -6.49 5.09
CA SER A 134 5.25 -5.79 6.33
C SER A 134 3.97 -4.98 6.16
N ALA A 135 3.16 -4.95 7.19
CA ALA A 135 2.04 -4.02 7.30
C ALA A 135 1.80 -3.75 8.78
N VAL A 136 1.78 -2.48 9.16
CA VAL A 136 1.61 -2.04 10.55
C VAL A 136 0.45 -1.07 10.64
N LEU A 137 -0.51 -1.36 11.51
CA LEU A 137 -1.58 -0.45 11.87
C LEU A 137 -1.08 0.54 12.91
N HIS A 138 -1.13 1.83 12.60
CA HIS A 138 -0.86 2.92 13.54
C HIS A 138 -2.16 3.47 14.11
N MET A 139 -2.27 3.41 15.43
CA MET A 139 -3.40 3.93 16.21
C MET A 139 -3.01 5.13 17.09
N ASP A 140 -1.75 5.51 17.06
CA ASP A 140 -1.15 6.53 17.92
C ASP A 140 -0.97 7.90 17.24
N GLU A 141 -1.50 8.06 16.04
CA GLU A 141 -1.54 9.32 15.31
C GLU A 141 -2.99 9.80 15.14
N LYS A 142 -3.17 10.95 14.51
CA LYS A 142 -4.48 11.59 14.37
C LYS A 142 -5.54 10.70 13.71
N THR A 143 -5.14 9.93 12.71
CA THR A 143 -6.04 9.06 11.94
C THR A 143 -5.48 7.65 11.88
N PRO A 144 -6.26 6.60 12.21
CA PRO A 144 -5.84 5.22 12.01
C PRO A 144 -5.42 4.98 10.56
N HIS A 145 -4.26 4.36 10.36
CA HIS A 145 -3.74 4.07 9.02
C HIS A 145 -2.81 2.85 9.03
N ILE A 146 -2.64 2.25 7.86
CA ILE A 146 -1.72 1.14 7.66
C ILE A 146 -0.51 1.63 6.86
N HIS A 147 0.68 1.37 7.38
CA HIS A 147 1.93 1.41 6.63
C HIS A 147 2.27 0.00 6.12
N ALA A 148 2.08 -0.24 4.84
CA ALA A 148 2.47 -1.49 4.21
C ALA A 148 3.78 -1.32 3.42
N THR A 149 4.50 -2.42 3.27
CA THR A 149 5.74 -2.50 2.50
C THR A 149 5.63 -3.62 1.50
N VAL A 150 5.75 -3.28 0.23
CA VAL A 150 5.66 -4.18 -0.91
C VAL A 150 7.00 -4.23 -1.62
N ILE A 151 7.46 -5.44 -1.90
CA ILE A 151 8.67 -5.64 -2.71
C ILE A 151 8.23 -5.76 -4.17
N PRO A 152 8.75 -4.91 -5.07
CA PRO A 152 8.30 -4.86 -6.46
C PRO A 152 8.91 -5.98 -7.31
N ILE A 153 8.65 -7.22 -6.92
CA ILE A 153 9.02 -8.42 -7.67
C ILE A 153 7.98 -8.66 -8.74
N VAL A 154 8.41 -8.71 -9.99
CA VAL A 154 7.57 -8.92 -11.16
C VAL A 154 8.12 -10.03 -12.04
N THR A 155 7.22 -10.70 -12.75
CA THR A 155 7.49 -11.69 -13.78
C THR A 155 6.75 -11.29 -15.06
N GLY A 156 7.07 -11.93 -16.19
CA GLY A 156 6.37 -11.70 -17.45
C GLY A 156 7.04 -10.63 -18.33
N GLU A 157 6.26 -10.06 -19.24
CA GLU A 157 6.79 -9.12 -20.22
C GLU A 157 7.37 -7.86 -19.59
N ARG A 158 8.58 -7.55 -19.98
CA ARG A 158 9.16 -6.26 -19.64
C ARG A 158 8.41 -5.14 -20.33
N ARG A 159 8.27 -4.02 -19.63
CA ARG A 159 7.94 -2.74 -20.25
C ARG A 159 8.90 -2.48 -21.42
N LYS A 160 8.39 -2.08 -22.59
CA LYS A 160 9.23 -1.79 -23.77
C LYS A 160 10.37 -0.86 -23.37
N ALA A 161 11.62 -1.27 -23.58
CA ALA A 161 12.76 -0.40 -23.38
C ALA A 161 12.64 0.84 -24.25
N LYS A 162 13.11 2.00 -23.77
CA LYS A 162 13.26 3.19 -24.61
C LYS A 162 14.07 2.77 -25.83
N LYS A 163 13.64 3.19 -27.02
CA LYS A 163 14.36 2.92 -28.27
C LYS A 163 15.73 3.59 -28.18
N GLU A 164 16.78 2.80 -28.04
CA GLU A 164 18.14 3.28 -28.23
C GLU A 164 18.43 3.28 -29.73
N GLU A 165 18.64 4.44 -30.30
CA GLU A 165 19.14 4.58 -31.66
C GLU A 165 20.66 4.43 -31.63
N GLN A 166 21.17 3.33 -32.16
CA GLN A 166 22.56 3.20 -32.55
C GLN A 166 22.64 3.15 -34.09
N ASN A 167 23.30 4.11 -34.68
CA ASN A 167 23.53 4.21 -36.15
C ASN A 167 22.26 4.13 -37.00
N GLY A 168 21.18 4.79 -36.60
CA GLY A 168 19.91 4.84 -37.33
C GLY A 168 19.09 3.56 -37.31
N LYS A 169 19.55 2.50 -36.64
CA LYS A 169 18.83 1.23 -36.49
C LYS A 169 18.32 1.04 -35.07
N LYS A 170 17.03 0.78 -34.95
CA LYS A 170 16.38 0.45 -33.66
C LYS A 170 16.88 -0.90 -33.16
N LYS A 171 17.59 -0.90 -32.03
CA LYS A 171 18.07 -2.14 -31.41
C LYS A 171 17.03 -2.64 -30.43
N TYR A 172 16.42 -3.79 -30.71
CA TYR A 172 15.52 -4.48 -29.79
C TYR A 172 16.30 -5.51 -28.97
N ARG A 173 16.34 -5.39 -27.64
CA ARG A 173 16.82 -6.50 -26.81
C ARG A 173 15.74 -7.58 -26.74
N LYS A 174 16.10 -8.84 -27.04
CA LYS A 174 15.26 -10.00 -26.71
C LYS A 174 14.96 -9.96 -25.21
N LYS A 175 13.69 -10.03 -24.84
CA LYS A 175 13.23 -9.99 -23.46
C LYS A 175 12.82 -11.38 -23.04
N SER A 176 13.38 -11.87 -21.92
CA SER A 176 12.85 -13.06 -21.29
C SER A 176 11.52 -12.72 -20.61
N THR A 177 10.49 -13.49 -20.92
CA THR A 177 9.14 -13.35 -20.32
C THR A 177 9.01 -14.10 -18.99
N GLN A 178 10.02 -14.90 -18.62
CA GLN A 178 9.96 -15.76 -17.43
C GLN A 178 10.90 -15.32 -16.30
N ASP A 179 11.74 -14.33 -16.55
CA ASP A 179 12.69 -13.87 -15.52
C ASP A 179 11.98 -13.12 -14.39
N VAL A 180 12.34 -13.51 -13.18
CA VAL A 180 11.94 -12.78 -11.96
C VAL A 180 12.80 -11.53 -11.85
N ARG A 181 12.16 -10.39 -11.69
CA ARG A 181 12.83 -9.07 -11.69
C ARG A 181 12.36 -8.21 -10.52
N LEU A 182 13.25 -7.38 -10.02
CA LEU A 182 12.90 -6.29 -9.11
C LEU A 182 12.69 -5.03 -9.95
N CYS A 183 11.45 -4.54 -10.05
CA CYS A 183 11.10 -3.42 -10.90
C CYS A 183 9.97 -2.55 -10.33
N ALA A 184 10.34 -1.52 -9.57
CA ALA A 184 9.36 -0.57 -9.02
C ALA A 184 8.62 0.22 -10.11
N ASP A 185 9.27 0.54 -11.23
CA ASP A 185 8.65 1.29 -12.32
C ASP A 185 7.50 0.52 -13.00
N ASP A 186 7.60 -0.81 -13.08
CA ASP A 186 6.51 -1.64 -13.60
C ASP A 186 5.32 -1.64 -12.64
N VAL A 187 5.56 -1.79 -11.35
CA VAL A 187 4.51 -1.79 -10.32
C VAL A 187 3.85 -0.41 -10.21
N MET A 188 4.62 0.67 -10.35
CA MET A 188 4.14 2.05 -10.25
C MET A 188 3.93 2.72 -11.61
N ALA A 189 3.69 1.95 -12.67
CA ALA A 189 3.32 2.50 -13.96
C ALA A 189 2.01 3.31 -13.85
N ARG A 190 1.94 4.44 -14.56
CA ARG A 190 0.83 5.41 -14.45
C ARG A 190 -0.56 4.77 -14.54
N HIS A 191 -0.77 3.87 -15.49
CA HIS A 191 -2.05 3.19 -15.66
C HIS A 191 -2.38 2.24 -14.52
N LYS A 192 -1.37 1.61 -13.91
CA LYS A 192 -1.53 0.76 -12.73
C LYS A 192 -1.86 1.57 -11.49
N LEU A 193 -1.21 2.72 -11.28
CA LEU A 193 -1.52 3.60 -10.15
C LEU A 193 -2.98 4.03 -10.15
N LYS A 194 -3.53 4.37 -11.32
CA LYS A 194 -4.95 4.68 -11.47
C LYS A 194 -5.83 3.48 -11.13
N HIS A 195 -5.48 2.30 -11.63
CA HIS A 195 -6.20 1.06 -11.37
C HIS A 195 -6.20 0.69 -9.88
N TYR A 196 -5.09 0.89 -9.18
CA TYR A 196 -5.03 0.67 -7.73
C TYR A 196 -5.99 1.58 -6.97
N GLN A 197 -6.09 2.86 -7.34
CA GLN A 197 -7.04 3.78 -6.74
C GLN A 197 -8.49 3.30 -6.92
N ASP A 198 -8.83 2.83 -8.11
CA ASP A 198 -10.17 2.34 -8.42
C ASP A 198 -10.50 1.08 -7.62
N THR A 199 -9.61 0.07 -7.62
CA THR A 199 -9.86 -1.21 -6.96
C THR A 199 -9.81 -1.13 -5.45
N TYR A 200 -8.93 -0.29 -4.88
CA TYR A 200 -8.90 -0.07 -3.44
C TYR A 200 -10.16 0.63 -2.95
N ALA A 201 -10.60 1.68 -3.63
CA ALA A 201 -11.85 2.35 -3.30
C ALA A 201 -13.06 1.42 -3.41
N GLN A 202 -13.08 0.54 -4.41
CA GLN A 202 -14.12 -0.48 -4.55
C GLN A 202 -14.14 -1.44 -3.36
N ALA A 203 -12.98 -1.91 -2.93
CA ALA A 203 -12.86 -2.77 -1.75
C ALA A 203 -13.31 -2.08 -0.45
N MET A 204 -13.13 -0.76 -0.35
CA MET A 204 -13.47 0.04 0.83
C MET A 204 -14.90 0.58 0.83
N GLY A 205 -15.66 0.35 -0.21
CA GLY A 205 -17.05 0.83 -0.34
C GLY A 205 -17.97 0.39 0.81
N LYS A 206 -17.80 -0.82 1.33
CA LYS A 206 -18.55 -1.36 2.47
C LYS A 206 -18.34 -0.56 3.77
N TYR A 207 -17.27 0.23 3.86
CA TYR A 207 -16.96 1.10 5.00
C TYR A 207 -17.41 2.55 4.77
N GLY A 208 -18.16 2.80 3.70
CA GLY A 208 -18.62 4.14 3.35
C GLY A 208 -17.54 5.04 2.74
N LEU A 209 -16.41 4.48 2.32
CA LEU A 209 -15.33 5.21 1.67
C LEU A 209 -15.46 5.11 0.16
N GLN A 210 -15.23 6.23 -0.53
CA GLN A 210 -15.28 6.31 -1.98
C GLN A 210 -13.92 6.73 -2.56
N ARG A 211 -13.79 6.60 -3.86
CA ARG A 211 -12.60 7.04 -4.56
C ARG A 211 -12.41 8.56 -4.41
N GLY A 212 -11.20 8.98 -4.03
CA GLY A 212 -10.79 10.38 -4.10
C GLY A 212 -10.67 10.87 -5.55
N ILE A 213 -10.68 12.19 -5.71
CA ILE A 213 -10.57 12.87 -7.02
C ILE A 213 -9.10 12.87 -7.48
#